data_2e26a4eab24ee50a157dbb621e01142a
#
_entry.id   2e26a4eab24ee50a157dbb621e01142a
#
_cell.length_a   1.000
_cell.length_b   1.000
_cell.length_c   1.000
_cell.angle_alpha   90.00
_cell.angle_beta   90.00
_cell.angle_gamma   90.00
#
_symmetry.space_group_name_H-M   'P 1'
#
loop_
_entity.id
_entity.type
_entity.pdbx_description
1 polymer ?
#
loop_
_entity_poly.entity_id
_entity_poly.type
_entity_poly.pdbx_seq_one_letter_code
_entity_poly.pdbx_strand_id
1 'polypeptide(L)'
;MQALVQEAYAAGGLPFVNIKNPRVDRALIEGCSQEQLQLMYKWEEERMLAMDCYVGIRLPENSYEEMGVDFEKLELYNALYDRKLLMEVRCPTTRWVVLRYPTPAMAQAAQMARTSSRTFTSTSVAWTTTGCPAPWDPLKASWTGRTRSASRAGTRT
;
A
#
# COMPACT_ATOMS: atom_id res chain seq x y z
N MET A 1 3.17 -0.11 -13.01
CA MET A 1 2.22 -1.13 -12.53
C MET A 1 2.25 -2.39 -13.39
N GLN A 2 2.12 -2.27 -14.72
CA GLN A 2 2.16 -3.44 -15.64
C GLN A 2 3.37 -4.36 -15.41
N ALA A 3 4.58 -3.82 -15.31
CA ALA A 3 5.79 -4.61 -15.05
C ALA A 3 5.72 -5.41 -13.73
N LEU A 4 5.17 -4.83 -12.65
CA LEU A 4 5.02 -5.54 -11.38
C LEU A 4 4.05 -6.72 -11.47
N VAL A 5 2.99 -6.58 -12.24
CA VAL A 5 2.03 -7.68 -12.49
C VAL A 5 2.71 -8.80 -13.28
N GLN A 6 3.50 -8.45 -14.30
CA GLN A 6 4.26 -9.42 -15.10
C GLN A 6 5.29 -10.18 -14.25
N GLU A 7 6.05 -9.47 -13.42
CA GLU A 7 7.03 -10.08 -12.50
C GLU A 7 6.35 -10.97 -11.45
N ALA A 8 5.18 -10.57 -10.94
CA ALA A 8 4.42 -11.40 -10.00
C ALA A 8 3.98 -12.72 -10.63
N TYR A 9 3.50 -12.71 -11.88
CA TYR A 9 3.19 -13.93 -12.62
C TYR A 9 4.43 -14.78 -12.90
N ALA A 10 5.53 -14.14 -13.29
CA ALA A 10 6.81 -14.84 -13.53
C ALA A 10 7.33 -15.53 -12.26
N ALA A 11 7.05 -14.95 -11.09
CA ALA A 11 7.37 -15.54 -9.79
C ALA A 11 6.36 -16.62 -9.31
N GLY A 12 5.35 -16.95 -10.13
CA GLY A 12 4.31 -17.94 -9.78
C GLY A 12 3.22 -17.41 -8.85
N GLY A 13 3.12 -16.10 -8.66
CA GLY A 13 2.09 -15.46 -7.86
C GLY A 13 0.78 -15.23 -8.63
N LEU A 14 -0.29 -14.94 -7.89
CA LEU A 14 -1.61 -14.56 -8.41
C LEU A 14 -1.89 -13.09 -8.06
N PRO A 15 -1.50 -12.12 -8.90
CA PRO A 15 -1.67 -10.71 -8.60
C PRO A 15 -3.14 -10.26 -8.76
N PHE A 16 -3.66 -9.59 -7.74
CA PHE A 16 -4.93 -8.87 -7.77
C PHE A 16 -4.67 -7.37 -7.71
N VAL A 17 -5.16 -6.63 -8.71
CA VAL A 17 -4.91 -5.19 -8.82
C VAL A 17 -6.14 -4.42 -8.37
N ASN A 18 -5.94 -3.50 -7.42
CA ASN A 18 -6.94 -2.52 -7.02
C ASN A 18 -6.41 -1.12 -7.33
N ILE A 19 -7.20 -0.34 -8.07
CA ILE A 19 -6.84 1.03 -8.45
C ILE A 19 -7.70 1.98 -7.63
N LYS A 20 -7.07 2.76 -6.75
CA LYS A 20 -7.72 3.83 -6.00
C LYS A 20 -7.54 5.16 -6.73
N ASN A 21 -8.57 5.99 -6.71
CA ASN A 21 -8.54 7.34 -7.25
C ASN A 21 -8.90 8.33 -6.12
N PRO A 22 -8.02 9.26 -5.74
CA PRO A 22 -8.27 10.18 -4.63
C PRO A 22 -9.54 11.01 -4.76
N ARG A 23 -9.94 11.38 -5.99
CA ARG A 23 -11.18 12.12 -6.24
C ARG A 23 -12.42 11.28 -5.98
N VAL A 24 -12.37 10.00 -6.33
CA VAL A 24 -13.45 9.05 -6.06
C VAL A 24 -13.51 8.74 -4.57
N ASP A 25 -12.35 8.57 -3.94
CA ASP A 25 -12.24 8.33 -2.49
C ASP A 25 -12.80 9.53 -1.71
N ARG A 26 -12.51 10.77 -2.14
CA ARG A 26 -13.11 11.98 -1.57
C ARG A 26 -14.63 11.97 -1.64
N ALA A 27 -15.20 11.74 -2.81
CA ALA A 27 -16.67 11.69 -3.00
C ALA A 27 -17.30 10.60 -2.14
N LEU A 28 -16.61 9.47 -1.97
CA LEU A 28 -17.04 8.39 -1.10
C LEU A 28 -17.06 8.83 0.38
N ILE A 29 -16.01 9.51 0.85
CA ILE A 29 -15.93 10.01 2.23
C ILE A 29 -17.04 11.03 2.51
N GLU A 30 -17.29 11.94 1.57
CA GLU A 30 -18.34 12.96 1.71
C GLU A 30 -19.75 12.37 1.81
N GLY A 31 -20.02 11.26 1.10
CA GLY A 31 -21.34 10.64 0.98
C GLY A 31 -21.58 9.41 1.87
N CYS A 32 -20.53 8.81 2.45
CA CYS A 32 -20.67 7.52 3.11
C CYS A 32 -21.48 7.56 4.40
N SER A 33 -22.21 6.47 4.67
CA SER A 33 -22.82 6.19 5.96
C SER A 33 -21.95 5.27 6.81
N GLN A 34 -22.20 5.28 8.13
CA GLN A 34 -21.50 4.39 9.05
C GLN A 34 -21.69 2.90 8.69
N GLU A 35 -22.89 2.51 8.31
CA GLU A 35 -23.23 1.15 7.90
C GLU A 35 -22.46 0.73 6.65
N GLN A 36 -22.36 1.65 5.67
CA GLN A 36 -21.58 1.41 4.46
C GLN A 36 -20.09 1.20 4.76
N LEU A 37 -19.50 2.00 5.66
CA LEU A 37 -18.11 1.86 6.06
C LEU A 37 -17.83 0.54 6.77
N GLN A 38 -18.74 0.11 7.65
CA GLN A 38 -18.63 -1.18 8.33
C GLN A 38 -18.69 -2.35 7.33
N LEU A 39 -19.56 -2.26 6.33
CA LEU A 39 -19.68 -3.28 5.29
C LEU A 39 -18.44 -3.32 4.39
N MET A 40 -17.93 -2.15 4.00
CA MET A 40 -16.68 -2.03 3.25
C MET A 40 -15.50 -2.61 4.03
N TYR A 41 -15.40 -2.31 5.33
CA TYR A 41 -14.37 -2.87 6.19
C TYR A 41 -14.42 -4.39 6.19
N LYS A 42 -15.59 -4.99 6.39
CA LYS A 42 -15.77 -6.44 6.41
C LYS A 42 -15.28 -7.11 5.11
N TRP A 43 -15.65 -6.57 3.96
CA TRP A 43 -15.22 -7.12 2.67
C TRP A 43 -13.70 -6.97 2.44
N GLU A 44 -13.14 -5.83 2.81
CA GLU A 44 -11.69 -5.60 2.66
C GLU A 44 -10.89 -6.43 3.68
N GLU A 45 -11.40 -6.66 4.88
CA GLU A 45 -10.79 -7.54 5.88
C GLU A 45 -10.71 -8.97 5.36
N GLU A 46 -11.82 -9.53 4.88
CA GLU A 46 -11.86 -10.88 4.29
C GLU A 46 -10.87 -11.00 3.12
N ARG A 47 -10.85 -10.01 2.25
CA ARG A 47 -9.93 -9.94 1.12
C ARG A 47 -8.47 -9.86 1.58
N MET A 48 -8.17 -9.02 2.57
CA MET A 48 -6.80 -8.84 3.07
C MET A 48 -6.28 -10.09 3.77
N LEU A 49 -7.13 -10.77 4.54
CA LEU A 49 -6.77 -12.03 5.22
C LEU A 49 -6.52 -13.18 4.24
N ALA A 50 -7.13 -13.14 3.07
CA ALA A 50 -6.90 -14.12 2.01
C ALA A 50 -5.61 -13.89 1.21
N MET A 51 -4.91 -12.75 1.40
CA MET A 51 -3.70 -12.39 0.68
C MET A 51 -2.45 -12.73 1.46
N ASP A 52 -1.44 -13.29 0.78
CA ASP A 52 -0.12 -13.55 1.35
C ASP A 52 0.72 -12.27 1.50
N CYS A 53 0.55 -11.31 0.58
CA CYS A 53 1.30 -10.06 0.59
C CYS A 53 0.51 -8.91 -0.05
N TYR A 54 0.88 -7.70 0.33
CA TYR A 54 0.31 -6.46 -0.18
C TYR A 54 1.41 -5.51 -0.68
N VAL A 55 1.28 -5.05 -1.91
CA VAL A 55 2.16 -4.02 -2.49
C VAL A 55 1.35 -2.77 -2.77
N GLY A 56 1.61 -1.72 -2.00
CA GLY A 56 0.99 -0.42 -2.20
C GLY A 56 1.89 0.50 -3.03
N ILE A 57 1.35 1.10 -4.09
CA ILE A 57 2.04 2.15 -4.84
C ILE A 57 1.29 3.45 -4.66
N ARG A 58 1.92 4.41 -4.00
CA ARG A 58 1.36 5.73 -3.78
C ARG A 58 1.83 6.69 -4.87
N LEU A 59 0.87 7.30 -5.57
CA LEU A 59 1.07 8.27 -6.65
C LEU A 59 0.22 9.53 -6.37
N PRO A 60 0.53 10.32 -5.34
CA PRO A 60 -0.27 11.52 -5.05
C PRO A 60 -0.08 12.54 -6.17
N GLU A 61 -1.13 12.83 -6.93
CA GLU A 61 -1.14 13.91 -7.92
C GLU A 61 -1.31 15.27 -7.24
N ASN A 62 -2.13 15.30 -6.20
CA ASN A 62 -2.39 16.46 -5.37
C ASN A 62 -2.35 16.02 -3.89
N SER A 63 -1.49 16.65 -3.11
CA SER A 63 -1.34 16.35 -1.67
C SER A 63 -2.50 16.90 -0.82
N TYR A 64 -3.33 17.75 -1.40
CA TYR A 64 -4.42 18.45 -0.74
C TYR A 64 -5.81 18.02 -1.26
N GLU A 65 -5.92 16.85 -1.87
CA GLU A 65 -7.17 16.40 -2.48
C GLU A 65 -8.30 16.23 -1.44
N GLU A 66 -7.95 15.91 -0.21
CA GLU A 66 -8.89 15.76 0.90
C GLU A 66 -9.18 17.06 1.65
N MET A 67 -8.55 18.19 1.26
CA MET A 67 -8.84 19.48 1.88
C MET A 67 -10.27 19.93 1.61
N GLY A 68 -10.94 20.43 2.68
CA GLY A 68 -12.33 20.86 2.62
C GLY A 68 -13.37 19.76 2.79
N VAL A 69 -12.95 18.51 2.96
CA VAL A 69 -13.83 17.45 3.44
C VAL A 69 -14.16 17.71 4.92
N ASP A 70 -15.39 17.45 5.32
CA ASP A 70 -15.82 17.57 6.70
C ASP A 70 -14.96 16.69 7.61
N PHE A 71 -14.39 17.28 8.65
CA PHE A 71 -13.48 16.61 9.58
C PHE A 71 -14.16 15.42 10.28
N GLU A 72 -15.43 15.54 10.66
CA GLU A 72 -16.17 14.44 11.30
C GLU A 72 -16.31 13.23 10.37
N LYS A 73 -16.57 13.46 9.09
CA LYS A 73 -16.68 12.40 8.09
C LYS A 73 -15.33 11.75 7.79
N LEU A 74 -14.28 12.55 7.72
CA LEU A 74 -12.92 12.04 7.50
C LEU A 74 -12.47 11.17 8.69
N GLU A 75 -12.73 11.61 9.92
CA GLU A 75 -12.42 10.83 11.12
C GLU A 75 -13.28 9.56 11.19
N LEU A 76 -14.55 9.61 10.84
CA LEU A 76 -15.41 8.43 10.77
C LEU A 76 -14.88 7.40 9.76
N TYR A 77 -14.52 7.85 8.56
CA TYR A 77 -13.93 7.01 7.52
C TYR A 77 -12.61 6.36 7.99
N ASN A 78 -11.74 7.14 8.59
CA ASN A 78 -10.46 6.63 9.11
C ASN A 78 -10.68 5.64 10.26
N ALA A 79 -11.55 5.94 11.20
CA ALA A 79 -11.79 5.12 12.38
C ALA A 79 -12.47 3.78 12.05
N LEU A 80 -13.43 3.79 11.14
CA LEU A 80 -14.23 2.60 10.83
C LEU A 80 -13.68 1.77 9.66
N TYR A 81 -12.86 2.37 8.80
CA TYR A 81 -12.40 1.71 7.58
C TYR A 81 -10.88 1.77 7.39
N ASP A 82 -10.30 2.91 7.00
CA ASP A 82 -8.92 2.92 6.48
C ASP A 82 -7.87 2.64 7.57
N ARG A 83 -7.91 3.38 8.69
CA ARG A 83 -6.97 3.18 9.81
C ARG A 83 -7.19 1.83 10.48
N LYS A 84 -8.43 1.42 10.64
CA LYS A 84 -8.79 0.15 11.24
C LYS A 84 -8.26 -1.02 10.41
N LEU A 85 -8.49 -1.02 9.10
CA LEU A 85 -7.97 -2.03 8.19
C LEU A 85 -6.44 -2.07 8.19
N LEU A 86 -5.79 -0.90 8.22
CA LEU A 86 -4.34 -0.81 8.24
C LEU A 86 -3.76 -1.39 9.52
N MET A 87 -4.26 -0.97 10.70
CA MET A 87 -3.65 -1.28 11.99
C MET A 87 -4.07 -2.64 12.54
N GLU A 88 -5.31 -3.05 12.34
CA GLU A 88 -5.83 -4.30 12.91
C GLU A 88 -5.62 -5.50 11.98
N VAL A 89 -5.56 -5.28 10.66
CA VAL A 89 -5.44 -6.38 9.70
C VAL A 89 -4.10 -6.35 8.97
N ARG A 90 -3.85 -5.32 8.14
CA ARG A 90 -2.67 -5.31 7.27
C ARG A 90 -1.34 -5.38 8.02
N CYS A 91 -1.13 -4.52 9.01
CA CYS A 91 0.14 -4.47 9.71
C CYS A 91 0.48 -5.76 10.48
N PRO A 92 -0.45 -6.37 11.23
CA PRO A 92 -0.15 -7.58 12.00
C PRO A 92 -0.17 -8.88 11.20
N THR A 93 -1.01 -9.00 10.15
CA THR A 93 -1.27 -10.28 9.50
C THR A 93 -0.67 -10.44 8.12
N THR A 94 -0.49 -9.36 7.37
CA THR A 94 -0.08 -9.41 5.97
C THR A 94 1.35 -8.91 5.81
N ARG A 95 2.14 -9.54 4.97
CA ARG A 95 3.44 -8.99 4.54
C ARG A 95 3.17 -7.83 3.59
N TRP A 96 3.62 -6.64 3.93
CA TRP A 96 3.33 -5.47 3.11
C TRP A 96 4.55 -4.61 2.81
N VAL A 97 4.50 -3.95 1.67
CA VAL A 97 5.43 -2.90 1.27
C VAL A 97 4.65 -1.76 0.62
N VAL A 98 5.03 -0.53 0.94
CA VAL A 98 4.48 0.66 0.31
C VAL A 98 5.59 1.43 -0.37
N LEU A 99 5.43 1.63 -1.67
CA LEU A 99 6.35 2.38 -2.52
C LEU A 99 5.72 3.73 -2.87
N ARG A 100 6.55 4.76 -2.94
CA ARG A 100 6.15 6.08 -3.45
C ARG A 100 6.74 6.28 -4.84
N TYR A 101 5.87 6.59 -5.79
CA TYR A 101 6.31 6.95 -7.13
C TYR A 101 6.49 8.47 -7.21
N PRO A 102 7.61 8.98 -7.78
CA PRO A 102 7.87 10.42 -7.86
C PRO A 102 6.85 11.12 -8.77
N THR A 103 6.00 11.91 -8.15
CA THR A 103 4.94 12.70 -8.80
C THR A 103 5.30 14.18 -8.86
N PRO A 104 4.62 15.01 -9.67
CA PRO A 104 4.79 16.46 -9.65
C PRO A 104 4.54 17.06 -8.26
N ALA A 105 3.55 16.56 -7.52
CA ALA A 105 3.26 17.03 -6.16
C ALA A 105 4.43 16.79 -5.19
N MET A 106 5.11 15.65 -5.30
CA MET A 106 6.32 15.37 -4.53
C MET A 106 7.48 16.28 -4.91
N ALA A 107 7.65 16.58 -6.20
CA ALA A 107 8.68 17.48 -6.67
C ALA A 107 8.44 18.90 -6.13
N GLN A 108 7.19 19.39 -6.14
CA GLN A 108 6.81 20.68 -5.55
C GLN A 108 7.08 20.73 -4.04
N ALA A 109 6.68 19.70 -3.31
CA ALA A 109 6.93 19.62 -1.86
C ALA A 109 8.44 19.62 -1.52
N ALA A 110 9.25 19.03 -2.38
CA ALA A 110 10.71 19.01 -2.25
C ALA A 110 11.40 20.25 -2.85
N GLN A 111 10.65 21.20 -3.40
CA GLN A 111 11.17 22.38 -4.12
C GLN A 111 12.15 22.03 -5.25
N MET A 112 11.90 20.93 -5.93
CA MET A 112 12.74 20.39 -7.01
C MET A 112 12.01 20.41 -8.35
N ALA A 113 12.78 20.52 -9.44
CA ALA A 113 12.23 20.25 -10.75
C ALA A 113 11.77 18.79 -10.87
N ARG A 114 10.70 18.52 -11.61
CA ARG A 114 10.13 17.19 -11.79
C ARG A 114 11.16 16.14 -12.24
N THR A 115 12.03 16.51 -13.18
CA THR A 115 13.08 15.64 -13.69
C THR A 115 14.10 15.30 -12.61
N SER A 116 14.55 16.32 -11.85
CA SER A 116 15.50 16.16 -10.75
C SER A 116 14.94 15.28 -9.63
N SER A 117 13.68 15.47 -9.25
CA SER A 117 13.00 14.65 -8.25
C SER A 117 12.91 13.18 -8.67
N ARG A 118 12.58 12.91 -9.93
CA ARG A 118 12.55 11.53 -10.47
C ARG A 118 13.92 10.89 -10.47
N THR A 119 14.94 11.60 -10.94
CA THR A 119 16.33 11.11 -10.95
C THR A 119 16.82 10.83 -9.54
N PHE A 120 16.60 11.77 -8.61
CA PHE A 120 16.98 11.60 -7.20
C PHE A 120 16.33 10.35 -6.59
N THR A 121 15.02 10.19 -6.73
CA THR A 121 14.29 9.04 -6.18
C THR A 121 14.80 7.72 -6.79
N SER A 122 14.96 7.68 -8.12
CA SER A 122 15.45 6.47 -8.81
C SER A 122 16.87 6.11 -8.41
N THR A 123 17.76 7.11 -8.33
CA THR A 123 19.15 6.91 -7.93
C THR A 123 19.25 6.47 -6.47
N SER A 124 18.49 7.08 -5.58
CA SER A 124 18.49 6.70 -4.15
C SER A 124 18.01 5.27 -3.94
N VAL A 125 16.96 4.84 -4.64
CA VAL A 125 16.48 3.45 -4.57
C VAL A 125 17.50 2.48 -5.16
N ALA A 126 18.05 2.79 -6.34
CA ALA A 126 19.07 1.95 -6.98
C ALA A 126 20.34 1.85 -6.12
N TRP A 127 20.77 2.97 -5.53
CA TRP A 127 21.96 2.97 -4.66
C TRP A 127 21.74 2.15 -3.39
N THR A 128 20.56 2.22 -2.80
CA THR A 128 20.22 1.41 -1.62
C THR A 128 20.22 -0.09 -1.93
N THR A 129 19.80 -0.48 -3.15
CA THR A 129 19.76 -1.90 -3.54
C THR A 129 21.11 -2.45 -4.03
N THR A 130 21.96 -1.61 -4.60
CA THR A 130 23.26 -2.03 -5.20
C THR A 130 24.46 -1.63 -4.37
N GLY A 131 24.39 -0.53 -3.62
CA GLY A 131 25.54 0.03 -2.89
C GLY A 131 25.68 -0.43 -1.43
N CYS A 132 24.67 -1.10 -0.87
CA CYS A 132 24.71 -1.67 0.49
C CYS A 132 24.26 -3.13 0.47
N PRO A 133 25.03 -4.06 -0.10
CA PRO A 133 24.66 -5.48 -0.10
C PRO A 133 24.62 -6.08 1.30
N ALA A 134 25.49 -5.66 2.20
CA ALA A 134 25.65 -6.24 3.53
C ALA A 134 24.44 -6.05 4.50
N PRO A 135 23.75 -4.91 4.58
CA PRO A 135 22.61 -4.74 5.49
C PRO A 135 21.35 -5.51 5.07
N TRP A 136 21.22 -5.85 3.79
CA TRP A 136 20.03 -6.53 3.27
C TRP A 136 20.07 -8.05 3.38
N ASP A 137 21.26 -8.63 3.46
CA ASP A 137 21.42 -10.08 3.54
C ASP A 137 20.85 -10.70 4.82
N PRO A 138 21.03 -10.11 6.03
CA PRO A 138 20.34 -10.56 7.24
C PRO A 138 18.81 -10.40 7.13
N LEU A 139 18.34 -9.33 6.48
CA LEU A 139 16.91 -9.10 6.28
C LEU A 139 16.30 -10.12 5.31
N LYS A 140 16.99 -10.41 4.21
CA LYS A 140 16.59 -11.47 3.28
C LYS A 140 16.58 -12.84 3.96
N ALA A 141 17.60 -13.17 4.75
CA ALA A 141 17.67 -14.43 5.48
C ALA A 141 16.54 -14.57 6.50
N SER A 142 16.18 -13.49 7.20
CA SER A 142 15.05 -13.48 8.13
C SER A 142 13.69 -13.58 7.44
N TRP A 143 13.58 -13.08 6.22
CA TRP A 143 12.35 -13.17 5.41
C TRP A 143 12.16 -14.56 4.80
N THR A 144 13.22 -15.15 4.25
CA THR A 144 13.18 -16.51 3.69
C THR A 144 12.94 -17.57 4.78
N GLY A 145 13.40 -17.35 6.01
CA GLY A 145 13.13 -18.23 7.16
C GLY A 145 11.67 -18.21 7.63
N ARG A 146 10.94 -17.10 7.49
CA ARG A 146 9.53 -16.96 7.90
C ARG A 146 8.53 -17.53 6.90
N THR A 147 8.89 -17.71 5.66
CA THR A 147 7.98 -18.25 4.62
C THR A 147 7.65 -19.72 4.81
N ARG A 148 8.40 -20.46 5.64
CA ARG A 148 8.16 -21.89 5.87
C ARG A 148 7.18 -22.23 7.01
N SER A 149 6.87 -21.31 7.90
CA SER A 149 6.01 -21.60 9.07
C SER A 149 4.53 -21.25 8.90
N ALA A 150 4.18 -20.45 7.88
CA ALA A 150 2.80 -20.00 7.67
C ALA A 150 1.94 -20.95 6.80
N SER A 151 2.52 -21.94 6.15
CA SER A 151 1.79 -22.86 5.26
C SER A 151 1.16 -24.08 5.98
N ARG A 152 1.10 -24.08 7.30
CA ARG A 152 0.47 -25.16 8.10
C ARG A 152 -0.53 -24.61 9.10
N ALA A 153 -1.61 -24.05 8.64
CA ALA A 153 -2.79 -23.85 9.44
C ALA A 153 -4.02 -24.34 8.68
N GLY A 154 -4.32 -25.64 8.90
CA GLY A 154 -5.67 -26.08 9.09
C GLY A 154 -6.58 -26.20 7.88
N THR A 155 -6.47 -27.29 7.14
CA THR A 155 -7.68 -27.99 6.67
C THR A 155 -8.66 -28.09 7.85
N ARG A 156 -9.74 -27.32 7.80
CA ARG A 156 -10.93 -27.61 8.63
C ARG A 156 -11.91 -28.34 7.74
N THR A 157 -12.08 -29.60 8.04
CA THR A 157 -13.24 -30.43 7.73
C THR A 157 -14.51 -29.78 8.25
#